data_3326b99d4e30631e1e33af230d6d7669
#
_entry.id   3326b99d4e30631e1e33af230d6d7669
#
_cell.length_a   1.000
_cell.length_b   1.000
_cell.length_c   1.000
_cell.angle_alpha   90.00
_cell.angle_beta   90.00
_cell.angle_gamma   90.00
#
_symmetry.space_group_name_H-M   'P 1'
#
loop_
_entity.id
_entity.type
_entity.pdbx_description
1 polymer ?
#
loop_
_entity_poly.entity_id
_entity_poly.type
_entity_poly.pdbx_seq_one_letter_code
_entity_poly.pdbx_strand_id
1 'polypeptide(L)'
;SEPGSVVVPNPDLKPEYAYNADIGVSLNFDTVVKLDFAGFYTILEDALIRRDFSLDGESQIVYQGELSTIQAIQNASRAQVYGFEAGLEVAFSKALKLSSQYNITKGFAQDQQGTKEALRHAAPAYGNTKLIYNKAKLTLATFVEYNGQFDFEDLAPSQQNNAFLYAVDQNGNPYAPKWYTLNFSAQYKYSKSLQLNATLENITDKRYRPYSSGLSAPGRNLIVAATYTF
;
A
#
# COMPACT_ATOMS: atom_id res chain seq x y z
N SER A 1 7.19 -6.56 19.34
CA SER A 1 7.63 -5.15 19.56
C SER A 1 8.76 -4.83 18.61
N GLU A 2 8.83 -3.59 18.16
CA GLU A 2 9.99 -3.10 17.42
C GLU A 2 11.19 -3.00 18.38
N PRO A 3 12.43 -3.22 17.92
CA PRO A 3 13.61 -3.06 18.77
C PRO A 3 13.61 -1.70 19.47
N GLY A 4 13.88 -1.68 20.76
CA GLY A 4 13.87 -0.45 21.58
C GLY A 4 12.49 0.06 21.99
N SER A 5 11.40 -0.69 21.77
CA SER A 5 10.07 -0.35 22.25
C SER A 5 9.29 -1.56 22.78
N VAL A 6 8.45 -1.36 23.79
CA VAL A 6 7.53 -2.35 24.34
C VAL A 6 6.12 -1.78 24.38
N VAL A 7 5.13 -2.56 23.95
CA VAL A 7 3.73 -2.15 23.99
C VAL A 7 3.08 -2.77 25.22
N VAL A 8 2.50 -1.92 26.04
CA VAL A 8 1.77 -2.31 27.26
C VAL A 8 0.26 -2.14 27.07
N PRO A 9 -0.59 -2.89 27.80
CA PRO A 9 -2.02 -2.66 27.80
C PRO A 9 -2.39 -1.26 28.32
N ASN A 10 -3.45 -0.68 27.75
CA ASN A 10 -4.08 0.54 28.22
C ASN A 10 -5.52 0.22 28.62
N PRO A 11 -5.87 0.23 29.91
CA PRO A 11 -7.23 -0.10 30.37
C PRO A 11 -8.25 1.01 30.09
N ASP A 12 -7.81 2.24 29.76
CA ASP A 12 -8.69 3.40 29.59
C ASP A 12 -9.15 3.60 28.13
N LEU A 13 -9.03 2.57 27.29
CA LEU A 13 -9.43 2.64 25.89
C LEU A 13 -10.96 2.78 25.75
N LYS A 14 -11.35 3.73 24.88
CA LYS A 14 -12.72 3.94 24.45
C LYS A 14 -12.94 3.32 23.05
N PRO A 15 -14.18 2.98 22.67
CA PRO A 15 -14.49 2.58 21.31
C PRO A 15 -14.14 3.66 20.29
N GLU A 16 -13.60 3.23 19.15
CA GLU A 16 -13.40 4.07 17.98
C GLU A 16 -14.67 4.11 17.15
N TYR A 17 -15.02 5.26 16.59
CA TYR A 17 -16.16 5.42 15.68
C TYR A 17 -15.66 5.89 14.31
N ALA A 18 -16.14 5.23 13.24
CA ALA A 18 -15.80 5.58 11.87
C ALA A 18 -17.03 6.11 11.11
N TYR A 19 -16.87 7.24 10.46
CA TYR A 19 -17.87 7.83 9.54
C TYR A 19 -17.26 7.88 8.15
N ASN A 20 -17.91 7.21 7.19
CA ASN A 20 -17.44 7.13 5.81
C ASN A 20 -18.39 7.84 4.86
N ALA A 21 -17.83 8.52 3.87
CA ALA A 21 -18.55 9.05 2.72
C ALA A 21 -17.78 8.66 1.45
N ASP A 22 -18.48 8.07 0.48
CA ASP A 22 -17.94 7.61 -0.78
C ASP A 22 -18.74 8.18 -1.94
N ILE A 23 -18.05 8.53 -3.01
CA ILE A 23 -18.67 8.88 -4.28
C ILE A 23 -17.92 8.20 -5.42
N GLY A 24 -18.66 7.60 -6.35
CA GLY A 24 -18.09 6.95 -7.53
C GLY A 24 -18.84 7.32 -8.79
N VAL A 25 -18.12 7.45 -9.89
CA VAL A 25 -18.64 7.70 -11.22
C VAL A 25 -17.98 6.75 -12.21
N SER A 26 -18.80 6.08 -13.02
CA SER A 26 -18.36 5.24 -14.13
C SER A 26 -18.89 5.83 -15.44
N LEU A 27 -17.98 6.19 -16.34
CA LEU A 27 -18.28 6.75 -17.65
C LEU A 27 -17.90 5.73 -18.72
N ASN A 28 -18.88 5.39 -19.56
CA ASN A 28 -18.66 4.47 -20.67
C ASN A 28 -18.87 5.22 -21.98
N PHE A 29 -17.85 5.21 -22.83
CA PHE A 29 -17.88 5.77 -24.17
C PHE A 29 -17.92 4.63 -25.16
N ASP A 30 -19.12 4.25 -25.58
CA ASP A 30 -19.41 3.05 -26.35
C ASP A 30 -18.81 1.79 -25.70
N THR A 31 -18.19 0.95 -26.53
CA THR A 31 -17.45 -0.24 -26.10
C THR A 31 -15.93 -0.02 -26.12
N VAL A 32 -15.49 1.22 -26.28
CA VAL A 32 -14.09 1.56 -26.53
C VAL A 32 -13.38 2.06 -25.28
N VAL A 33 -14.00 2.97 -24.54
CA VAL A 33 -13.38 3.58 -23.38
C VAL A 33 -14.31 3.48 -22.17
N LYS A 34 -13.76 3.03 -21.04
CA LYS A 34 -14.39 3.09 -19.74
C LYS A 34 -13.48 3.87 -18.80
N LEU A 35 -14.06 4.85 -18.10
CA LEU A 35 -13.43 5.60 -17.03
C LEU A 35 -14.18 5.37 -15.73
N ASP A 36 -13.46 5.02 -14.69
CA ASP A 36 -13.99 4.89 -13.34
C ASP A 36 -13.26 5.88 -12.44
N PHE A 37 -14.00 6.62 -11.63
CA PHE A 37 -13.46 7.52 -10.62
C PHE A 37 -14.19 7.27 -9.32
N ALA A 38 -13.46 7.18 -8.23
CA ALA A 38 -14.02 7.12 -6.89
C ALA A 38 -13.24 8.03 -5.95
N GLY A 39 -13.94 8.67 -5.04
CA GLY A 39 -13.35 9.43 -3.94
C GLY A 39 -13.99 9.00 -2.63
N PHE A 40 -13.20 8.94 -1.59
CA PHE A 40 -13.68 8.58 -0.25
C PHE A 40 -13.11 9.54 0.80
N TYR A 41 -13.86 9.68 1.87
CA TYR A 41 -13.47 10.44 3.05
C TYR A 41 -13.95 9.72 4.30
N THR A 42 -13.03 9.38 5.19
CA THR A 42 -13.29 8.72 6.47
C THR A 42 -12.85 9.61 7.62
N ILE A 43 -13.71 9.78 8.59
CA ILE A 43 -13.42 10.39 9.88
C ILE A 43 -13.43 9.28 10.92
N LEU A 44 -12.39 9.20 11.72
CA LEU A 44 -12.30 8.36 12.90
C LEU A 44 -12.31 9.26 14.13
N GLU A 45 -13.28 9.05 15.00
CA GLU A 45 -13.37 9.69 16.30
C GLU A 45 -12.84 8.74 17.36
N ASP A 46 -12.10 9.25 18.35
CA ASP A 46 -11.39 8.44 19.34
C ASP A 46 -10.47 7.38 18.69
N ALA A 47 -9.85 7.73 17.54
CA ALA A 47 -9.03 6.83 16.74
C ALA A 47 -7.95 6.14 17.59
N LEU A 48 -7.83 4.82 17.45
CA LEU A 48 -6.88 4.00 18.18
C LEU A 48 -5.50 4.06 17.51
N ILE A 49 -4.58 4.76 18.12
CA ILE A 49 -3.20 4.90 17.61
C ILE A 49 -2.19 4.49 18.66
N ARG A 50 -1.05 3.96 18.21
CA ARG A 50 0.09 3.62 19.05
C ARG A 50 0.94 4.86 19.27
N ARG A 51 1.16 5.22 20.55
CA ARG A 51 1.97 6.36 20.99
C ARG A 51 2.81 6.01 22.21
N ASP A 52 3.78 6.85 22.50
CA ASP A 52 4.53 6.76 23.75
C ASP A 52 3.58 6.88 24.95
N PHE A 53 3.85 6.09 25.96
CA PHE A 53 2.99 5.93 27.14
C PHE A 53 3.84 5.91 28.40
N SER A 54 3.23 6.24 29.54
CA SER A 54 3.86 6.12 30.84
C SER A 54 3.17 5.02 31.65
N LEU A 55 3.93 4.03 32.10
CA LEU A 55 3.47 2.98 33.00
C LEU A 55 4.06 3.24 34.41
N ASP A 56 3.21 3.41 35.39
CA ASP A 56 3.59 3.73 36.79
C ASP A 56 4.51 4.98 36.90
N GLY A 57 4.33 5.93 35.97
CA GLY A 57 5.12 7.17 35.93
C GLY A 57 6.42 7.07 35.11
N GLU A 58 6.80 5.88 34.64
CA GLU A 58 8.00 5.64 33.86
C GLU A 58 7.69 5.63 32.38
N SER A 59 8.55 6.25 31.55
CA SER A 59 8.44 6.27 30.08
C SER A 59 9.29 5.19 29.41
N GLN A 60 10.16 4.52 30.17
CA GLN A 60 11.05 3.46 29.69
C GLN A 60 11.09 2.30 30.69
N ILE A 61 11.31 1.11 30.19
CA ILE A 61 11.44 -0.12 30.98
C ILE A 61 12.54 -1.01 30.40
N VAL A 62 13.23 -1.74 31.24
CA VAL A 62 14.15 -2.80 30.77
C VAL A 62 13.31 -4.03 30.41
N TYR A 63 13.24 -4.34 29.13
CA TYR A 63 12.54 -5.50 28.61
C TYR A 63 13.51 -6.41 27.86
N GLN A 64 13.57 -7.68 28.26
CA GLN A 64 14.52 -8.67 27.71
C GLN A 64 16.01 -8.21 27.72
N GLY A 65 16.39 -7.42 28.74
CA GLY A 65 17.76 -6.92 28.89
C GLY A 65 18.07 -5.63 28.12
N GLU A 66 17.11 -5.08 27.39
CA GLU A 66 17.26 -3.81 26.66
C GLU A 66 16.36 -2.70 27.24
N LEU A 67 16.90 -1.49 27.35
CA LEU A 67 16.11 -0.32 27.72
C LEU A 67 15.18 0.03 26.56
N SER A 68 13.88 -0.08 26.81
CA SER A 68 12.83 0.07 25.79
C SER A 68 11.87 1.19 26.16
N THR A 69 11.47 2.00 25.17
CA THR A 69 10.42 3.01 25.32
C THR A 69 9.08 2.34 25.49
N ILE A 70 8.32 2.75 26.49
CA ILE A 70 6.97 2.24 26.75
C ILE A 70 6.00 2.90 25.77
N GLN A 71 5.22 2.08 25.07
CA GLN A 71 4.16 2.53 24.18
C GLN A 71 2.86 1.81 24.52
N ALA A 72 1.73 2.46 24.23
CA ALA A 72 0.41 1.84 24.35
C ALA A 72 -0.48 2.29 23.18
N ILE A 73 -1.52 1.51 22.91
CA ILE A 73 -2.64 1.98 22.09
C ILE A 73 -3.40 3.02 22.92
N GLN A 74 -3.69 4.15 22.32
CA GLN A 74 -4.40 5.27 22.96
C GLN A 74 -5.42 5.85 22.00
N ASN A 75 -6.50 6.42 22.51
CA ASN A 75 -7.45 7.15 21.70
C ASN A 75 -6.82 8.50 21.30
N ALA A 76 -6.72 8.72 20.00
CA ALA A 76 -6.44 10.04 19.43
C ALA A 76 -7.71 10.89 19.48
N SER A 77 -7.55 12.22 19.40
CA SER A 77 -8.71 13.10 19.30
C SER A 77 -9.51 12.81 18.05
N ARG A 78 -8.84 12.75 16.89
CA ARG A 78 -9.46 12.50 15.57
C ARG A 78 -8.43 11.99 14.58
N ALA A 79 -8.84 11.09 13.69
CA ALA A 79 -8.06 10.80 12.49
C ALA A 79 -8.93 10.99 11.25
N GLN A 80 -8.30 11.27 10.12
CA GLN A 80 -8.94 11.47 8.84
C GLN A 80 -8.16 10.72 7.77
N VAL A 81 -8.88 9.98 6.93
CA VAL A 81 -8.32 9.29 5.77
C VAL A 81 -9.16 9.66 4.57
N TYR A 82 -8.53 10.10 3.51
CA TYR A 82 -9.22 10.40 2.26
C TYR A 82 -8.38 9.96 1.07
N GLY A 83 -9.04 9.69 -0.02
CA GLY A 83 -8.35 9.21 -1.19
C GLY A 83 -9.17 9.37 -2.46
N PHE A 84 -8.48 9.09 -3.54
CA PHE A 84 -9.02 9.12 -4.88
C PHE A 84 -8.51 7.90 -5.65
N GLU A 85 -9.40 7.27 -6.40
CA GLU A 85 -9.12 6.16 -7.28
C GLU A 85 -9.53 6.51 -8.70
N ALA A 86 -8.68 6.17 -9.67
CA ALA A 86 -8.97 6.32 -11.08
C ALA A 86 -8.71 5.02 -11.83
N GLY A 87 -9.67 4.61 -12.65
CA GLY A 87 -9.60 3.48 -13.55
C GLY A 87 -9.78 3.91 -15.00
N LEU A 88 -8.98 3.34 -15.89
CA LEU A 88 -9.08 3.53 -17.34
C LEU A 88 -9.05 2.16 -18.01
N GLU A 89 -10.03 1.90 -18.87
CA GLU A 89 -9.97 0.80 -19.82
C GLU A 89 -10.15 1.34 -21.23
N VAL A 90 -9.29 0.90 -22.16
CA VAL A 90 -9.38 1.26 -23.58
C VAL A 90 -9.29 0.00 -24.44
N ALA A 91 -10.32 -0.29 -25.21
CA ALA A 91 -10.33 -1.36 -26.20
C ALA A 91 -9.88 -0.82 -27.56
N PHE A 92 -8.59 -0.92 -27.88
CA PHE A 92 -8.07 -0.50 -29.20
C PHE A 92 -8.59 -1.38 -30.33
N SER A 93 -8.89 -2.64 -30.03
CA SER A 93 -9.50 -3.60 -30.93
C SER A 93 -10.14 -4.75 -30.15
N LYS A 94 -10.79 -5.70 -30.85
CA LYS A 94 -11.28 -6.96 -30.24
C LYS A 94 -10.17 -7.77 -29.55
N ALA A 95 -8.92 -7.56 -29.96
CA ALA A 95 -7.78 -8.33 -29.47
C ALA A 95 -6.90 -7.53 -28.49
N LEU A 96 -6.88 -6.21 -28.54
CA LEU A 96 -5.94 -5.37 -27.78
C LEU A 96 -6.69 -4.41 -26.85
N LYS A 97 -6.38 -4.50 -25.55
CA LYS A 97 -6.97 -3.69 -24.48
C LYS A 97 -5.88 -3.11 -23.58
N LEU A 98 -6.03 -1.85 -23.19
CA LEU A 98 -5.29 -1.23 -22.11
C LEU A 98 -6.19 -1.19 -20.86
N SER A 99 -5.61 -1.49 -19.70
CA SER A 99 -6.23 -1.28 -18.38
C SER A 99 -5.24 -0.56 -17.49
N SER A 100 -5.66 0.47 -16.80
CA SER A 100 -4.83 1.22 -15.86
C SER A 100 -5.63 1.56 -14.61
N GLN A 101 -4.99 1.45 -13.45
CA GLN A 101 -5.53 1.83 -12.15
C GLN A 101 -4.53 2.69 -11.42
N TYR A 102 -5.01 3.73 -10.77
CA TYR A 102 -4.23 4.65 -9.96
C TYR A 102 -4.98 4.96 -8.66
N ASN A 103 -4.26 4.91 -7.55
CA ASN A 103 -4.81 5.12 -6.21
C ASN A 103 -3.91 6.09 -5.46
N ILE A 104 -4.52 7.02 -4.76
CA ILE A 104 -3.84 7.92 -3.84
C ILE A 104 -4.64 8.02 -2.54
N THR A 105 -3.97 7.85 -1.42
CA THR A 105 -4.57 7.94 -0.09
C THR A 105 -3.71 8.86 0.77
N LYS A 106 -4.35 9.71 1.54
CA LYS A 106 -3.72 10.52 2.57
C LYS A 106 -4.43 10.30 3.89
N GLY A 107 -3.66 10.22 4.96
CA GLY A 107 -4.21 10.05 6.30
C GLY A 107 -3.41 10.85 7.32
N PHE A 108 -4.09 11.41 8.29
CA PHE A 108 -3.47 12.08 9.43
C PHE A 108 -4.32 11.91 10.68
N ALA A 109 -3.64 11.84 11.82
CA ALA A 109 -4.25 11.90 13.14
C ALA A 109 -4.05 13.31 13.73
N GLN A 110 -4.96 13.73 14.60
CA GLN A 110 -4.88 14.97 15.33
C GLN A 110 -4.92 14.65 16.82
N ASP A 111 -4.01 15.21 17.58
CA ASP A 111 -4.01 15.08 19.04
C ASP A 111 -5.00 16.05 19.70
N GLN A 112 -5.10 16.01 21.03
CA GLN A 112 -5.98 16.90 21.78
C GLN A 112 -5.54 18.36 21.73
N GLN A 113 -4.28 18.63 21.38
CA GLN A 113 -3.69 19.97 21.22
C GLN A 113 -3.88 20.49 19.80
N GLY A 114 -4.41 19.68 18.88
CA GLY A 114 -4.65 20.06 17.50
C GLY A 114 -3.45 19.82 16.56
N THR A 115 -2.37 19.20 17.04
CA THR A 115 -1.20 18.86 16.23
C THR A 115 -1.55 17.74 15.25
N LYS A 116 -1.23 17.93 13.98
CA LYS A 116 -1.47 16.93 12.94
C LYS A 116 -0.22 16.09 12.69
N GLU A 117 -0.39 14.79 12.68
CA GLU A 117 0.64 13.80 12.39
C GLU A 117 0.18 12.90 11.26
N ALA A 118 1.09 12.52 10.36
CA ALA A 118 0.79 11.55 9.31
C ALA A 118 0.32 10.22 9.91
N LEU A 119 -0.70 9.63 9.32
CA LEU A 119 -1.25 8.35 9.78
C LEU A 119 -0.39 7.20 9.24
N ARG A 120 0.04 6.32 10.15
CA ARG A 120 0.77 5.11 9.78
C ARG A 120 -0.06 4.25 8.82
N HIS A 121 0.61 3.65 7.83
CA HIS A 121 0.00 2.78 6.82
C HIS A 121 -0.94 3.45 5.79
N ALA A 122 -1.08 4.77 5.78
CA ALA A 122 -1.56 5.44 4.60
C ALA A 122 -0.49 5.29 3.51
N ALA A 123 -0.76 4.46 2.50
CA ALA A 123 0.25 4.14 1.49
C ALA A 123 0.54 5.32 0.55
N PRO A 124 1.78 5.46 0.01
CA PRO A 124 2.06 6.34 -1.11
C PRO A 124 1.15 6.01 -2.30
N ALA A 125 1.02 6.96 -3.23
CA ALA A 125 0.27 6.71 -4.47
C ALA A 125 0.80 5.44 -5.16
N TYR A 126 -0.09 4.59 -5.65
CA TYR A 126 0.28 3.34 -6.33
C TYR A 126 -0.70 3.00 -7.45
N GLY A 127 -0.25 2.16 -8.34
CA GLY A 127 -1.09 1.72 -9.43
C GLY A 127 -0.44 0.67 -10.31
N ASN A 128 -1.20 0.30 -11.33
CA ASN A 128 -0.71 -0.58 -12.39
C ASN A 128 -1.28 -0.15 -13.74
N THR A 129 -0.54 -0.44 -14.79
CA THR A 129 -0.98 -0.25 -16.18
C THR A 129 -0.64 -1.50 -16.98
N LYS A 130 -1.62 -2.09 -17.63
CA LYS A 130 -1.53 -3.36 -18.31
C LYS A 130 -2.03 -3.26 -19.74
N LEU A 131 -1.18 -3.65 -20.70
CA LEU A 131 -1.55 -3.86 -22.10
C LEU A 131 -1.79 -5.34 -22.33
N ILE A 132 -2.99 -5.70 -22.75
CA ILE A 132 -3.46 -7.09 -22.89
C ILE A 132 -3.78 -7.38 -24.35
N TYR A 133 -3.17 -8.44 -24.88
CA TYR A 133 -3.47 -8.96 -26.19
C TYR A 133 -4.11 -10.34 -26.09
N ASN A 134 -5.33 -10.47 -26.62
CA ASN A 134 -6.10 -11.72 -26.64
C ASN A 134 -6.34 -12.16 -28.06
N LYS A 135 -5.89 -13.36 -28.43
CA LYS A 135 -6.19 -13.96 -29.74
C LYS A 135 -6.39 -15.46 -29.59
N ALA A 136 -7.58 -15.94 -29.93
CA ALA A 136 -7.96 -17.35 -29.85
C ALA A 136 -7.64 -17.97 -28.46
N LYS A 137 -6.61 -18.80 -28.37
CA LYS A 137 -6.20 -19.51 -27.15
C LYS A 137 -5.09 -18.81 -26.41
N LEU A 138 -4.56 -17.71 -26.93
CA LEU A 138 -3.40 -16.99 -26.36
C LEU A 138 -3.83 -15.66 -25.76
N THR A 139 -3.42 -15.41 -24.50
CA THR A 139 -3.45 -14.10 -23.84
C THR A 139 -2.03 -13.72 -23.50
N LEU A 140 -1.60 -12.55 -23.94
CA LEU A 140 -0.32 -11.93 -23.55
C LEU A 140 -0.63 -10.64 -22.81
N ALA A 141 0.16 -10.34 -21.79
CA ALA A 141 0.07 -9.05 -21.13
C ALA A 141 1.45 -8.53 -20.74
N THR A 142 1.70 -7.27 -21.06
CA THR A 142 2.83 -6.51 -20.50
C THR A 142 2.25 -5.53 -19.51
N PHE A 143 2.84 -5.45 -18.30
CA PHE A 143 2.31 -4.57 -17.28
C PHE A 143 3.42 -3.93 -16.42
N VAL A 144 3.11 -2.73 -15.98
CA VAL A 144 3.94 -1.97 -15.04
C VAL A 144 3.17 -1.86 -13.73
N GLU A 145 3.83 -2.15 -12.64
CA GLU A 145 3.37 -1.85 -11.28
C GLU A 145 4.26 -0.76 -10.73
N TYR A 146 3.69 0.20 -10.03
CA TYR A 146 4.44 1.35 -9.52
C TYR A 146 3.90 1.84 -8.19
N ASN A 147 4.81 2.42 -7.41
CA ASN A 147 4.54 3.05 -6.12
C ASN A 147 5.26 4.40 -6.05
N GLY A 148 4.58 5.39 -5.48
CA GLY A 148 5.12 6.73 -5.25
C GLY A 148 6.16 6.77 -4.14
N GLN A 149 6.74 7.93 -3.94
CA GLN A 149 7.65 8.20 -2.85
C GLN A 149 6.88 8.78 -1.65
N PHE A 150 7.33 8.47 -0.45
CA PHE A 150 7.08 9.26 0.74
C PHE A 150 8.39 9.84 1.22
N ASP A 151 8.41 11.16 1.38
CA ASP A 151 9.49 11.86 2.03
C ASP A 151 9.37 11.76 3.56
N PHE A 152 10.36 12.26 4.29
CA PHE A 152 10.39 12.16 5.75
C PHE A 152 9.13 12.71 6.41
N GLU A 153 8.63 13.84 5.92
CA GLU A 153 7.46 14.53 6.43
C GLU A 153 6.13 13.79 6.16
N ASP A 154 6.10 12.92 5.15
CA ASP A 154 4.94 12.06 4.85
C ASP A 154 4.86 10.83 5.75
N LEU A 155 5.95 10.48 6.44
CA LEU A 155 6.02 9.34 7.34
C LEU A 155 5.42 9.68 8.70
N ALA A 156 4.66 8.75 9.28
CA ALA A 156 4.20 8.90 10.66
C ALA A 156 5.38 8.97 11.64
N PRO A 157 5.27 9.67 12.80
CA PRO A 157 6.35 9.80 13.77
C PRO A 157 7.00 8.47 14.17
N SER A 158 6.20 7.43 14.37
CA SER A 158 6.70 6.09 14.67
C SER A 158 7.48 5.44 13.51
N GLN A 159 7.27 5.89 12.28
CA GLN A 159 8.00 5.44 11.09
C GLN A 159 9.27 6.26 10.87
N GLN A 160 9.26 7.54 11.19
CA GLN A 160 10.44 8.43 11.13
C GLN A 160 11.56 7.93 12.03
N ASN A 161 11.24 7.29 13.14
CA ASN A 161 12.22 6.72 14.07
C ASN A 161 12.68 5.29 13.71
N ASN A 162 12.20 4.73 12.58
CA ASN A 162 12.46 3.36 12.19
C ASN A 162 13.25 3.27 10.87
N ALA A 163 14.53 3.62 10.92
CA ALA A 163 15.44 3.56 9.76
C ALA A 163 15.61 2.13 9.18
N PHE A 164 15.25 1.08 9.92
CA PHE A 164 15.32 -0.30 9.43
C PHE A 164 14.33 -0.58 8.28
N LEU A 165 13.14 0.01 8.33
CA LEU A 165 12.09 -0.18 7.32
C LEU A 165 12.29 0.67 6.06
N TYR A 166 13.06 1.75 6.14
CA TYR A 166 13.14 2.80 5.14
C TYR A 166 14.55 2.97 4.57
N ALA A 167 14.64 3.60 3.42
CA ALA A 167 15.91 4.12 2.91
C ALA A 167 16.26 5.40 3.68
N VAL A 168 17.51 5.85 3.57
CA VAL A 168 17.99 7.07 4.21
C VAL A 168 18.41 8.05 3.11
N ASP A 169 17.96 9.29 3.19
CA ASP A 169 18.32 10.37 2.29
C ASP A 169 19.74 10.94 2.59
N GLN A 170 20.16 11.96 1.84
CA GLN A 170 21.47 12.60 2.02
C GLN A 170 21.61 13.34 3.35
N ASN A 171 20.49 13.67 4.00
CA ASN A 171 20.47 14.37 5.30
C ASN A 171 20.39 13.38 6.48
N GLY A 172 20.33 12.08 6.20
CA GLY A 172 20.16 11.05 7.21
C GLY A 172 18.71 10.75 7.58
N ASN A 173 17.72 11.32 6.88
CA ASN A 173 16.31 11.13 7.17
C ASN A 173 15.74 9.87 6.50
N PRO A 174 14.94 9.06 7.19
CA PRO A 174 14.20 7.95 6.57
C PRO A 174 13.21 8.43 5.51
N TYR A 175 13.10 7.69 4.43
CA TYR A 175 12.10 7.92 3.38
C TYR A 175 11.74 6.62 2.66
N ALA A 176 10.57 6.55 2.03
CA ALA A 176 10.16 5.42 1.20
C ALA A 176 10.38 5.75 -0.28
N PRO A 177 11.38 5.15 -0.95
CA PRO A 177 11.67 5.44 -2.34
C PRO A 177 10.54 5.01 -3.27
N LYS A 178 10.27 5.79 -4.32
CA LYS A 178 9.44 5.36 -5.44
C LYS A 178 10.08 4.20 -6.18
N TRP A 179 9.23 3.33 -6.74
CA TRP A 179 9.69 2.23 -7.59
C TRP A 179 8.65 1.90 -8.66
N TYR A 180 9.11 1.22 -9.68
CA TYR A 180 8.25 0.53 -10.65
C TYR A 180 8.92 -0.75 -11.10
N THR A 181 8.10 -1.73 -11.52
CA THR A 181 8.54 -2.98 -12.14
C THR A 181 7.86 -3.14 -13.50
N LEU A 182 8.61 -3.68 -14.46
CA LEU A 182 8.08 -4.11 -15.75
C LEU A 182 7.91 -5.63 -15.71
N ASN A 183 6.76 -6.11 -16.13
CA ASN A 183 6.37 -7.51 -16.05
C ASN A 183 5.74 -7.96 -17.37
N PHE A 184 5.83 -9.26 -17.63
CA PHE A 184 5.21 -9.89 -18.80
C PHE A 184 4.56 -11.19 -18.39
N SER A 185 3.35 -11.46 -18.90
CA SER A 185 2.67 -12.75 -18.72
C SER A 185 2.13 -13.30 -20.03
N ALA A 186 2.17 -14.62 -20.13
CA ALA A 186 1.60 -15.37 -21.22
C ALA A 186 0.70 -16.48 -20.67
N GLN A 187 -0.51 -16.59 -21.19
CA GLN A 187 -1.47 -17.64 -20.88
C GLN A 187 -1.87 -18.34 -22.16
N TYR A 188 -1.84 -19.66 -22.16
CA TYR A 188 -2.23 -20.46 -23.30
C TYR A 188 -3.23 -21.55 -22.92
N LYS A 189 -4.43 -21.49 -23.48
CA LYS A 189 -5.47 -22.53 -23.34
C LYS A 189 -5.18 -23.68 -24.30
N TYR A 190 -4.36 -24.64 -23.85
CA TYR A 190 -4.01 -25.79 -24.68
C TYR A 190 -5.23 -26.60 -25.08
N SER A 191 -6.11 -26.93 -24.14
CA SER A 191 -7.38 -27.63 -24.35
C SER A 191 -8.50 -27.00 -23.52
N LYS A 192 -9.69 -27.62 -23.53
CA LYS A 192 -10.79 -27.20 -22.64
C LYS A 192 -10.46 -27.42 -21.15
N SER A 193 -9.60 -28.39 -20.86
CA SER A 193 -9.22 -28.81 -19.51
C SER A 193 -7.85 -28.34 -19.09
N LEU A 194 -6.94 -27.96 -19.99
CA LEU A 194 -5.56 -27.61 -19.65
C LEU A 194 -5.22 -26.17 -20.09
N GLN A 195 -4.78 -25.38 -19.11
CA GLN A 195 -4.27 -24.03 -19.30
C GLN A 195 -2.83 -23.94 -18.77
N LEU A 196 -1.95 -23.34 -19.54
CA LEU A 196 -0.57 -23.06 -19.18
C LEU A 196 -0.40 -21.55 -18.97
N ASN A 197 0.34 -21.17 -17.92
CA ASN A 197 0.64 -19.80 -17.58
C ASN A 197 2.16 -19.65 -17.36
N ALA A 198 2.73 -18.57 -17.84
CA ALA A 198 4.10 -18.17 -17.55
C ALA A 198 4.11 -16.66 -17.28
N THR A 199 4.77 -16.24 -16.20
CA THR A 199 4.92 -14.82 -15.86
C THR A 199 6.38 -14.55 -15.54
N LEU A 200 6.95 -13.54 -16.21
CA LEU A 200 8.25 -12.99 -15.91
C LEU A 200 8.04 -11.65 -15.20
N GLU A 201 8.32 -11.63 -13.90
CA GLU A 201 8.17 -10.46 -13.05
C GLU A 201 9.47 -9.71 -12.92
N ASN A 202 9.36 -8.39 -12.71
CA ASN A 202 10.50 -7.49 -12.47
C ASN A 202 11.62 -7.70 -13.50
N ILE A 203 11.29 -7.62 -14.80
CA ILE A 203 12.20 -7.89 -15.93
C ILE A 203 13.50 -7.06 -15.82
N THR A 204 13.39 -5.84 -15.31
CA THR A 204 14.50 -4.90 -15.13
C THR A 204 15.37 -5.20 -13.91
N ASP A 205 15.03 -6.22 -13.12
CA ASP A 205 15.72 -6.60 -11.90
C ASP A 205 15.85 -5.44 -10.89
N LYS A 206 14.80 -4.64 -10.76
CA LYS A 206 14.75 -3.51 -9.84
C LYS A 206 14.78 -4.00 -8.40
N ARG A 207 15.77 -3.57 -7.61
CA ARG A 207 15.75 -3.78 -6.16
C ARG A 207 14.82 -2.74 -5.52
N TYR A 208 13.80 -3.20 -4.82
CA TYR A 208 12.84 -2.33 -4.12
C TYR A 208 12.29 -3.01 -2.87
N ARG A 209 11.65 -2.21 -2.02
CA ARG A 209 10.84 -2.68 -0.89
C ARG A 209 9.43 -2.15 -1.04
N PRO A 210 8.39 -2.96 -0.82
CA PRO A 210 7.04 -2.45 -0.63
C PRO A 210 7.02 -1.48 0.57
N TYR A 211 6.15 -0.47 0.49
CA TYR A 211 6.01 0.49 1.58
C TYR A 211 5.75 -0.19 2.92
N SER A 212 6.41 0.30 3.98
CA SER A 212 6.32 -0.24 5.35
C SER A 212 6.73 -1.71 5.50
N SER A 213 7.49 -2.27 4.56
CA SER A 213 8.03 -3.64 4.61
C SER A 213 9.51 -3.64 4.98
N GLY A 214 9.89 -4.47 5.95
CA GLY A 214 11.29 -4.75 6.28
C GLY A 214 12.00 -5.65 5.26
N LEU A 215 11.24 -6.27 4.32
CA LEU A 215 11.77 -7.22 3.35
C LEU A 215 11.86 -6.60 1.95
N SER A 216 12.97 -6.84 1.27
CA SER A 216 13.08 -6.55 -0.16
C SER A 216 12.17 -7.47 -0.96
N ALA A 217 11.51 -6.91 -1.96
CA ALA A 217 10.76 -7.72 -2.91
C ALA A 217 11.71 -8.60 -3.75
N PRO A 218 11.21 -9.69 -4.35
CA PRO A 218 11.98 -10.51 -5.27
C PRO A 218 12.57 -9.67 -6.42
N GLY A 219 13.78 -10.00 -6.85
CA GLY A 219 14.33 -9.53 -8.11
C GLY A 219 13.59 -10.13 -9.30
N ARG A 220 14.26 -10.28 -10.43
CA ARG A 220 13.68 -10.95 -11.60
C ARG A 220 13.23 -12.37 -11.23
N ASN A 221 11.96 -12.68 -11.50
CA ASN A 221 11.34 -13.93 -11.11
C ASN A 221 10.53 -14.53 -12.26
N LEU A 222 10.68 -15.83 -12.48
CA LEU A 222 9.88 -16.59 -13.46
C LEU A 222 8.92 -17.52 -12.72
N ILE A 223 7.65 -17.35 -12.98
CA ILE A 223 6.58 -18.20 -12.46
C ILE A 223 5.97 -18.99 -13.60
N VAL A 224 5.90 -20.31 -13.48
CA VAL A 224 5.23 -21.19 -14.43
C VAL A 224 4.18 -22.00 -13.69
N ALA A 225 2.97 -22.05 -14.26
CA ALA A 225 1.87 -22.80 -13.70
C ALA A 225 1.08 -23.55 -14.79
N ALA A 226 0.55 -24.72 -14.45
CA ALA A 226 -0.40 -25.47 -15.25
C ALA A 226 -1.68 -25.70 -14.43
N THR A 227 -2.83 -25.37 -15.02
CA THR A 227 -4.15 -25.59 -14.40
C THR A 227 -4.91 -26.63 -15.20
N TYR A 228 -5.34 -27.68 -14.52
CA TYR A 228 -6.16 -28.74 -15.11
C TYR A 228 -7.53 -28.77 -14.43
N THR A 229 -8.59 -28.74 -15.26
CA THR A 229 -9.99 -28.83 -14.77
C THR A 229 -10.59 -30.15 -15.26
N PHE A 230 -11.15 -30.94 -14.35
CA PHE A 230 -11.78 -32.25 -14.61
C PHE A 230 -13.19 -32.09 -15.14
#